data_306f8f5d3260211604307b0fe36bd1cf
#
_entry.id   306f8f5d3260211604307b0fe36bd1cf
#
_cell.length_a   1.000
_cell.length_b   1.000
_cell.length_c   1.000
_cell.angle_alpha   90.00
_cell.angle_beta   90.00
_cell.angle_gamma   90.00
#
_symmetry.space_group_name_H-M   'P 1'
#
loop_
_entity.id
_entity.type
_entity.pdbx_description
1 polymer ?
#
loop_
_entity_poly.entity_id
_entity_poly.type
_entity_poly.pdbx_seq_one_letter_code
_entity_poly.pdbx_strand_id
1 'polypeptide(L)'
;MTTADIQGNTLGAVPVPIGGRVAYAPYAADNVIADADLGATPLNLPKDYKHLGLVKQDGAPQHQREAGDAQEFWQPGYTLAGDGTRSVQVNLAENNDAVLALTEGKEPDENGLIYVDSSLPDARLMLFLATQYKNGTEDRF
;
A
#
# COMPACT_ATOMS: atom_id res chain seq x y z
N MET A 1 1.95 -29.96 -6.79
CA MET A 1 0.51 -29.61 -6.91
C MET A 1 -0.23 -30.15 -5.69
N THR A 2 -0.77 -29.30 -4.87
CA THR A 2 -1.59 -29.72 -3.73
C THR A 2 -2.98 -30.08 -4.21
N THR A 3 -3.38 -31.30 -4.02
CA THR A 3 -4.74 -31.75 -4.30
C THR A 3 -5.68 -31.34 -3.18
N ALA A 4 -6.89 -30.95 -3.54
CA ALA A 4 -7.92 -30.70 -2.55
C ALA A 4 -8.27 -32.00 -1.78
N ASP A 5 -8.65 -31.85 -0.53
CA ASP A 5 -9.18 -32.95 0.28
C ASP A 5 -10.58 -33.40 -0.18
N ILE A 6 -11.14 -34.39 0.49
CA ILE A 6 -12.46 -34.92 0.14
C ILE A 6 -13.61 -33.88 0.28
N GLN A 7 -13.37 -32.82 1.02
CA GLN A 7 -14.33 -31.72 1.22
C GLN A 7 -14.10 -30.54 0.26
N GLY A 8 -13.09 -30.67 -0.60
CA GLY A 8 -12.73 -29.62 -1.56
C GLY A 8 -11.79 -28.55 -1.02
N ASN A 9 -11.22 -28.74 0.17
CA ASN A 9 -10.32 -27.78 0.79
C ASN A 9 -8.87 -28.05 0.38
N THR A 10 -8.11 -27.01 0.14
CA THR A 10 -6.69 -27.08 -0.22
C THR A 10 -5.87 -26.24 0.75
N LEU A 11 -5.31 -26.88 1.77
CA LEU A 11 -4.51 -26.18 2.77
C LEU A 11 -3.26 -25.52 2.16
N GLY A 12 -2.65 -26.16 1.17
CA GLY A 12 -1.49 -25.61 0.48
C GLY A 12 -1.77 -24.37 -0.37
N ALA A 13 -3.04 -24.08 -0.64
CA ALA A 13 -3.45 -22.86 -1.34
C ALA A 13 -3.64 -21.65 -0.38
N VAL A 14 -3.55 -21.87 0.93
CA VAL A 14 -3.66 -20.77 1.89
C VAL A 14 -2.39 -19.93 1.84
N PRO A 15 -2.48 -18.63 1.50
CA PRO A 15 -1.31 -17.77 1.46
C PRO A 15 -0.85 -17.48 2.88
N VAL A 16 0.39 -17.82 3.17
CA VAL A 16 1.04 -17.51 4.46
C VAL A 16 2.07 -16.41 4.23
N PRO A 17 1.80 -15.17 4.66
CA PRO A 17 2.75 -14.10 4.50
C PRO A 17 3.98 -14.32 5.36
N ILE A 18 5.16 -14.18 4.76
CA ILE A 18 6.45 -14.31 5.46
C ILE A 18 7.21 -12.99 5.52
N GLY A 19 6.81 -12.00 4.76
CA GLY A 19 7.47 -10.71 4.74
C GLY A 19 6.95 -9.83 3.62
N GLY A 20 7.63 -8.73 3.42
CA GLY A 20 7.27 -7.78 2.39
C GLY A 20 8.11 -6.52 2.49
N ARG A 21 7.80 -5.55 1.66
CA ARG A 21 8.45 -4.24 1.66
C ARG A 21 7.45 -3.15 1.33
N VAL A 22 7.69 -1.99 1.88
CA VAL A 22 6.91 -0.78 1.63
C VAL A 22 7.83 0.32 1.17
N ALA A 23 7.46 0.98 0.09
CA ALA A 23 8.20 2.12 -0.43
C ALA A 23 7.22 3.18 -0.93
N TYR A 24 7.67 4.43 -1.01
CA TYR A 24 6.89 5.51 -1.57
C TYR A 24 7.73 6.38 -2.49
N ALA A 25 7.05 7.08 -3.39
CA ALA A 25 7.66 8.08 -4.27
C ALA A 25 6.72 9.27 -4.45
N PRO A 26 7.24 10.45 -4.81
CA PRO A 26 6.40 11.56 -5.23
C PRO A 26 5.55 11.17 -6.43
N TYR A 27 4.35 11.73 -6.51
CA TYR A 27 3.47 11.51 -7.66
C TYR A 27 4.05 12.16 -8.91
N ALA A 28 4.59 11.35 -9.81
CA ALA A 28 5.16 11.77 -11.08
C ALA A 28 4.98 10.67 -12.13
N ALA A 29 4.90 11.05 -13.41
CA ALA A 29 4.75 10.08 -14.49
C ALA A 29 5.93 9.09 -14.57
N ASP A 30 7.14 9.53 -14.27
CA ASP A 30 8.35 8.70 -14.29
C ASP A 30 8.39 7.65 -13.18
N ASN A 31 7.57 7.82 -12.15
CA ASN A 31 7.47 6.89 -11.02
C ASN A 31 6.36 5.85 -11.19
N VAL A 32 5.58 5.92 -12.25
CA VAL A 32 4.56 4.94 -12.56
C VAL A 32 5.23 3.64 -13.02
N ILE A 33 4.97 2.56 -12.31
CA ILE A 33 5.45 1.24 -12.71
C ILE A 33 4.45 0.65 -13.71
N ALA A 34 4.93 0.29 -14.90
CA ALA A 34 4.10 -0.38 -15.89
C ALA A 34 3.71 -1.80 -15.41
N ASP A 35 2.54 -2.26 -15.80
CA ASP A 35 2.03 -3.58 -15.41
C ASP A 35 3.01 -4.71 -15.77
N ALA A 36 3.68 -4.59 -16.92
CA ALA A 36 4.68 -5.56 -17.34
C ALA A 36 5.91 -5.58 -16.42
N ASP A 37 6.34 -4.40 -15.96
CA ASP A 37 7.49 -4.28 -15.05
C ASP A 37 7.10 -4.72 -13.63
N LEU A 38 5.86 -4.52 -13.23
CA LEU A 38 5.35 -4.95 -11.92
C LEU A 38 5.39 -6.48 -11.78
N GLY A 39 5.24 -7.21 -12.88
CA GLY A 39 5.39 -8.66 -12.91
C GLY A 39 6.82 -9.17 -13.02
N ALA A 40 7.80 -8.29 -13.22
CA ALA A 40 9.21 -8.68 -13.42
C ALA A 40 9.85 -9.24 -12.13
N THR A 41 10.74 -10.22 -12.32
CA THR A 41 11.53 -10.79 -11.21
C THR A 41 13.02 -10.84 -11.63
N PRO A 42 13.91 -10.10 -10.95
CA PRO A 42 13.68 -9.16 -9.84
C PRO A 42 13.00 -7.86 -10.29
N LEU A 43 12.19 -7.27 -9.42
CA LEU A 43 11.61 -5.96 -9.66
C LEU A 43 12.56 -4.87 -9.20
N ASN A 44 12.91 -3.98 -10.13
CA ASN A 44 13.68 -2.77 -9.83
C ASN A 44 12.74 -1.57 -9.78
N LEU A 45 12.64 -0.94 -8.61
CA LEU A 45 11.89 0.28 -8.43
C LEU A 45 12.62 1.47 -9.08
N PRO A 46 11.89 2.48 -9.62
CA PRO A 46 12.48 3.74 -10.03
C PRO A 46 13.30 4.40 -8.91
N LYS A 47 14.25 5.25 -9.27
CA LYS A 47 15.21 5.87 -8.33
C LYS A 47 14.56 6.66 -7.21
N ASP A 48 13.41 7.29 -7.49
CA ASP A 48 12.75 8.20 -6.55
C ASP A 48 11.98 7.46 -5.46
N TYR A 49 11.88 6.14 -5.55
CA TYR A 49 11.28 5.35 -4.49
C TYR A 49 12.19 5.24 -3.28
N LYS A 50 11.64 5.62 -2.13
CA LYS A 50 12.31 5.52 -0.83
C LYS A 50 11.66 4.40 -0.01
N HIS A 51 12.48 3.52 0.52
CA HIS A 51 12.00 2.44 1.37
C HIS A 51 11.63 2.98 2.76
N LEU A 52 10.46 2.56 3.26
CA LEU A 52 9.97 2.96 4.57
C LEU A 52 10.50 2.09 5.72
N GLY A 53 11.21 1.01 5.38
CA GLY A 53 11.84 0.15 6.38
C GLY A 53 10.89 -0.92 6.94
N LEU A 54 11.09 -1.30 8.19
CA LEU A 54 10.37 -2.37 8.82
C LEU A 54 8.92 -1.98 9.18
N VAL A 55 8.03 -2.92 9.01
CA VAL A 55 6.62 -2.84 9.39
C VAL A 55 6.38 -3.74 10.60
N LYS A 56 5.57 -3.31 11.54
CA LYS A 56 5.21 -4.13 12.69
C LYS A 56 4.48 -5.40 12.25
N GLN A 57 4.70 -6.51 12.96
CA GLN A 57 4.09 -7.79 12.62
C GLN A 57 2.56 -7.75 12.60
N ASP A 58 1.96 -7.04 13.53
CA ASP A 58 0.50 -6.82 13.64
C ASP A 58 -0.01 -5.66 12.80
N GLY A 59 0.88 -4.93 12.14
CA GLY A 59 0.60 -3.75 11.32
C GLY A 59 0.86 -3.96 9.83
N ALA A 60 0.82 -5.20 9.35
CA ALA A 60 0.94 -5.49 7.92
C ALA A 60 -0.10 -4.71 7.10
N PRO A 61 0.17 -4.42 5.81
CA PRO A 61 -0.74 -3.65 4.98
C PRO A 61 -2.15 -4.23 4.96
N GLN A 62 -3.13 -3.43 5.29
CA GLN A 62 -4.55 -3.79 5.26
C GLN A 62 -5.28 -2.90 4.27
N HIS A 63 -5.99 -3.54 3.35
CA HIS A 63 -6.80 -2.86 2.35
C HIS A 63 -8.24 -2.77 2.84
N GLN A 64 -8.81 -1.57 2.80
CA GLN A 64 -10.21 -1.33 3.09
C GLN A 64 -10.91 -0.69 1.90
N ARG A 65 -12.16 -1.04 1.74
CA ARG A 65 -13.06 -0.42 0.77
C ARG A 65 -14.32 0.01 1.49
N GLU A 66 -14.68 1.26 1.31
CA GLU A 66 -15.93 1.79 1.81
C GLU A 66 -16.78 2.25 0.63
N ALA A 67 -18.04 1.88 0.63
CA ALA A 67 -18.99 2.39 -0.34
C ALA A 67 -19.41 3.81 0.08
N GLY A 68 -19.43 4.72 -0.88
CA GLY A 68 -20.02 6.03 -0.66
C GLY A 68 -21.55 5.96 -0.50
N ASP A 69 -22.14 7.01 0.06
CA ASP A 69 -23.58 7.10 0.23
C ASP A 69 -24.30 7.03 -1.12
N ALA A 70 -25.28 6.16 -1.22
CA ALA A 70 -26.13 6.08 -2.40
C ALA A 70 -27.07 7.29 -2.46
N GLN A 71 -27.19 7.88 -3.64
CA GLN A 71 -28.16 8.94 -3.89
C GLN A 71 -29.51 8.34 -4.29
N GLU A 72 -30.53 8.64 -3.53
CA GLU A 72 -31.91 8.29 -3.84
C GLU A 72 -32.60 9.43 -4.59
N PHE A 73 -33.43 9.08 -5.55
CA PHE A 73 -34.19 10.04 -6.35
C PHE A 73 -35.64 10.10 -5.88
N TRP A 74 -36.28 11.23 -6.15
CA TRP A 74 -37.70 11.40 -5.86
C TRP A 74 -38.59 10.36 -6.57
N GLN A 75 -38.18 9.94 -7.77
CA GLN A 75 -38.88 8.85 -8.47
C GLN A 75 -38.55 7.52 -7.80
N PRO A 76 -39.54 6.73 -7.40
CA PRO A 76 -39.30 5.47 -6.70
C PRO A 76 -38.59 4.43 -7.59
N GLY A 77 -37.69 3.68 -6.99
CA GLY A 77 -36.97 2.60 -7.66
C GLY A 77 -35.65 3.02 -8.34
N TYR A 78 -35.25 4.28 -8.23
CA TYR A 78 -33.99 4.76 -8.79
C TYR A 78 -33.01 5.12 -7.67
N THR A 79 -31.83 4.53 -7.72
CA THR A 79 -30.69 4.82 -6.82
C THR A 79 -29.42 4.91 -7.64
N LEU A 80 -28.57 5.89 -7.32
CA LEU A 80 -27.23 5.99 -7.85
C LEU A 80 -26.24 5.61 -6.75
N ALA A 81 -25.41 4.59 -7.03
CA ALA A 81 -24.38 4.19 -6.09
C ALA A 81 -23.37 5.34 -5.90
N GLY A 82 -22.99 5.60 -4.65
CA GLY A 82 -21.94 6.56 -4.34
C GLY A 82 -20.55 6.07 -4.72
N ASP A 83 -19.62 7.00 -4.82
CA ASP A 83 -18.22 6.69 -5.10
C ASP A 83 -17.61 5.91 -3.93
N GLY A 84 -16.96 4.80 -4.24
CA GLY A 84 -16.24 4.01 -3.26
C GLY A 84 -14.89 4.64 -2.90
N THR A 85 -14.52 4.53 -1.63
CA THR A 85 -13.21 4.94 -1.14
C THR A 85 -12.35 3.70 -0.86
N ARG A 86 -11.11 3.75 -1.32
CA ARG A 86 -10.10 2.73 -1.04
C ARG A 86 -9.06 3.30 -0.11
N SER A 87 -8.76 2.60 0.97
CA SER A 87 -7.70 2.97 1.89
C SER A 87 -6.78 1.80 2.20
N VAL A 88 -5.53 2.13 2.50
CA VAL A 88 -4.53 1.17 2.93
C VAL A 88 -3.95 1.66 4.23
N GLN A 89 -3.97 0.81 5.25
CA GLN A 89 -3.35 1.08 6.53
C GLN A 89 -2.11 0.20 6.70
N VAL A 90 -1.02 0.81 7.12
CA VAL A 90 0.22 0.12 7.46
C VAL A 90 0.85 0.77 8.68
N ASN A 91 1.36 -0.02 9.62
CA ASN A 91 2.03 0.47 10.81
C ASN A 91 3.55 0.30 10.67
N LEU A 92 4.22 1.42 10.46
CA LEU A 92 5.67 1.45 10.31
C LEU A 92 6.35 1.30 11.67
N ALA A 93 7.42 0.51 11.71
CA ALA A 93 8.21 0.27 12.92
C ALA A 93 9.44 1.18 13.00
N GLU A 94 9.99 1.57 11.87
CA GLU A 94 11.16 2.43 11.81
C GLU A 94 10.79 3.91 11.81
N ASN A 95 11.66 4.71 12.39
CA ASN A 95 11.56 6.17 12.37
C ASN A 95 12.77 6.75 11.64
N ASN A 96 12.92 6.39 10.37
CA ASN A 96 13.99 6.88 9.51
C ASN A 96 13.57 8.17 8.78
N ASP A 97 14.49 8.80 8.06
CA ASP A 97 14.24 10.05 7.36
C ASP A 97 13.11 9.94 6.33
N ALA A 98 12.97 8.79 5.67
CA ALA A 98 11.90 8.56 4.72
C ALA A 98 10.52 8.51 5.40
N VAL A 99 10.42 7.87 6.57
CA VAL A 99 9.18 7.83 7.37
C VAL A 99 8.83 9.21 7.88
N LEU A 100 9.80 9.96 8.37
CA LEU A 100 9.60 11.33 8.83
C LEU A 100 9.15 12.25 7.69
N ALA A 101 9.77 12.16 6.53
CA ALA A 101 9.35 12.92 5.35
C ALA A 101 7.93 12.58 4.91
N LEU A 102 7.53 11.32 5.02
CA LEU A 102 6.17 10.88 4.69
C LEU A 102 5.14 11.39 5.69
N THR A 103 5.41 11.28 6.99
CA THR A 103 4.46 11.62 8.05
C THR A 103 4.34 13.12 8.29
N GLU A 104 5.45 13.84 8.26
CA GLU A 104 5.50 15.29 8.49
C GLU A 104 5.41 16.12 7.21
N GLY A 105 5.58 15.48 6.06
CA GLY A 105 5.58 16.16 4.77
C GLY A 105 6.84 16.98 4.47
N LYS A 106 7.86 16.88 5.32
CA LYS A 106 9.13 17.60 5.19
C LYS A 106 10.29 16.70 5.55
N GLU A 107 11.39 16.86 4.85
CA GLU A 107 12.64 16.15 5.17
C GLU A 107 13.37 16.84 6.33
N PRO A 108 14.05 16.08 7.21
CA PRO A 108 14.92 16.64 8.23
C PRO A 108 16.04 17.46 7.61
N ASP A 109 16.47 18.51 8.31
CA ASP A 109 17.66 19.28 7.93
C ASP A 109 18.97 18.52 8.26
N GLU A 110 20.11 19.14 8.01
CA GLU A 110 21.44 18.55 8.28
C GLU A 110 21.65 18.18 9.77
N ASN A 111 20.89 18.79 10.66
CA ASN A 111 20.92 18.54 12.10
C ASN A 111 19.86 17.56 12.58
N GLY A 112 19.05 17.02 11.68
CA GLY A 112 17.94 16.13 11.98
C GLY A 112 16.69 16.83 12.50
N LEU A 113 16.58 18.16 12.34
CA LEU A 113 15.44 18.94 12.78
C LEU A 113 14.38 19.05 11.68
N ILE A 114 13.13 18.92 12.06
CA ILE A 114 11.98 19.13 11.19
C ILE A 114 11.18 20.33 11.71
N TYR A 115 10.90 21.26 10.81
CA TYR A 115 10.01 22.37 11.10
C TYR A 115 8.57 21.90 11.00
N VAL A 116 7.91 21.75 12.15
CA VAL A 116 6.50 21.37 12.21
C VAL A 116 5.65 22.64 12.26
N ASP A 117 4.79 22.81 11.30
CA ASP A 117 3.77 23.86 11.27
C ASP A 117 2.36 23.23 11.29
N SER A 118 1.34 24.06 11.37
CA SER A 118 -0.05 23.61 11.38
C SER A 118 -0.61 23.25 10.01
N SER A 119 0.19 23.34 8.94
CA SER A 119 -0.22 22.94 7.61
C SER A 119 -0.24 21.42 7.47
N LEU A 120 -1.29 20.89 6.84
CA LEU A 120 -1.33 19.48 6.48
C LEU A 120 -0.37 19.24 5.30
N PRO A 121 0.34 18.11 5.30
CA PRO A 121 1.14 17.73 4.14
C PRO A 121 0.24 17.62 2.91
N ASP A 122 0.49 18.41 1.89
CA ASP A 122 -0.17 18.28 0.59
C ASP A 122 0.58 17.21 -0.21
N ALA A 123 0.28 15.96 0.09
CA ALA A 123 1.04 14.87 -0.47
C ALA A 123 0.16 13.98 -1.34
N ARG A 124 0.29 14.15 -2.64
CA ARG A 124 0.00 13.05 -3.56
C ARG A 124 1.25 12.20 -3.68
N LEU A 125 1.15 10.97 -3.21
CA LEU A 125 2.26 10.03 -3.20
C LEU A 125 1.88 8.77 -3.96
N MET A 126 2.90 8.12 -4.53
CA MET A 126 2.78 6.77 -5.05
C MET A 126 3.30 5.82 -3.98
N LEU A 127 2.47 4.87 -3.60
CA LEU A 127 2.81 3.88 -2.59
C LEU A 127 3.03 2.53 -3.27
N PHE A 128 4.14 1.89 -2.95
CA PHE A 128 4.43 0.53 -3.37
C PHE A 128 4.41 -0.40 -2.17
N LEU A 129 3.59 -1.42 -2.27
CA LEU A 129 3.44 -2.47 -1.26
C LEU A 129 3.74 -3.82 -1.91
N ALA A 130 4.58 -4.61 -1.29
CA ALA A 130 4.81 -5.98 -1.71
C ALA A 130 4.69 -6.91 -0.51
N THR A 131 3.94 -7.99 -0.69
CA THR A 131 3.79 -9.05 0.32
C THR A 131 4.29 -10.36 -0.26
N GLN A 132 5.27 -10.96 0.38
CA GLN A 132 5.83 -12.24 -0.01
C GLN A 132 5.20 -13.37 0.80
N TYR A 133 4.79 -14.43 0.13
CA TYR A 133 4.19 -15.61 0.73
C TYR A 133 5.16 -16.79 0.77
N LYS A 134 4.91 -17.71 1.68
CA LYS A 134 5.73 -18.91 1.85
C LYS A 134 5.82 -19.79 0.60
N ASN A 135 4.81 -19.75 -0.25
CA ASN A 135 4.78 -20.51 -1.51
C ASN A 135 5.63 -19.90 -2.64
N GLY A 136 6.34 -18.80 -2.38
CA GLY A 136 7.14 -18.09 -3.38
C GLY A 136 6.37 -17.05 -4.20
N THR A 137 5.06 -16.91 -3.98
CA THR A 137 4.25 -15.86 -4.63
C THR A 137 4.49 -14.52 -3.96
N GLU A 138 4.46 -13.45 -4.72
CA GLU A 138 4.60 -12.09 -4.25
C GLU A 138 3.46 -11.24 -4.83
N ASP A 139 2.65 -10.64 -3.97
CA ASP A 139 1.65 -9.66 -4.35
C ASP A 139 2.23 -8.24 -4.27
N ARG A 140 2.01 -7.46 -5.31
CA ARG A 140 2.55 -6.09 -5.44
C ARG A 140 1.43 -5.12 -5.81
N PHE A 141 1.46 -3.95 -5.20
CA PHE A 141 0.45 -2.89 -5.38
C PHE A 141 1.09 -1.51 -5.49
#